data_1d5e14612b1dff0b73a04a8c11376cbf
#
_entry.id   1d5e14612b1dff0b73a04a8c11376cbf
#
_cell.length_a   1.000
_cell.length_b   1.000
_cell.length_c   1.000
_cell.angle_alpha   90.00
_cell.angle_beta   90.00
_cell.angle_gamma   90.00
#
_symmetry.space_group_name_H-M   'P 1'
#
loop_
_entity.id
_entity.type
_entity.pdbx_description
1 polymer ?
#
loop_
_entity_poly.entity_id
_entity_poly.type
_entity_poly.pdbx_seq_one_letter_code
_entity_poly.pdbx_strand_id
1 'polypeptide(L)'
;CVHWPLSLQHQQLQEPVRRKAESEYYSMEKDVVTGIVQRYVGKNISINLGKADAILTENEQVKGEVFKPTERIKVYILEVKSTPKGPKIMVSRTHPELVKRLFEAEVTEVKDGIVEIKSIAREAGSRTKIAVYSNDPDVDPVGACVGMNGARVNAIVSELRGEKIDIINWNENPAMLIENALSPAKVISVIADGEEKSAKVVVPDYQLSLAIGKEGQNARLAARLTGFKIDIKSETQARESGEFMDYENDYEDYDEEYEEGYEEGYEEENAGDGEFIDGNE
;
A
#
# COMPACT_ATOMS: atom_id res chain seq x y z
N CYS A 1 -45.53 46.99 18.27
CA CYS A 1 -45.10 46.12 17.17
C CYS A 1 -43.71 46.59 16.73
N VAL A 2 -42.66 45.87 17.14
CA VAL A 2 -41.30 46.17 16.69
C VAL A 2 -41.14 45.52 15.32
N HIS A 3 -41.08 46.33 14.29
CA HIS A 3 -40.84 45.88 12.91
C HIS A 3 -39.33 45.66 12.74
N TRP A 4 -38.92 44.40 12.79
CA TRP A 4 -37.52 44.03 12.50
C TRP A 4 -37.27 44.13 10.99
N PRO A 5 -36.10 44.64 10.56
CA PRO A 5 -35.77 44.72 9.13
C PRO A 5 -35.74 43.31 8.53
N LEU A 6 -36.29 43.15 7.34
CA LEU A 6 -36.33 41.88 6.56
C LEU A 6 -34.96 41.20 6.38
N SER A 7 -33.87 41.97 6.42
CA SER A 7 -32.48 41.48 6.36
C SER A 7 -32.10 40.67 7.59
N LEU A 8 -32.59 41.00 8.78
CA LEU A 8 -32.29 40.28 10.02
C LEU A 8 -33.10 38.97 10.12
N GLN A 9 -34.30 38.93 9.58
CA GLN A 9 -35.10 37.70 9.52
C GLN A 9 -34.50 36.66 8.58
N HIS A 10 -33.92 37.08 7.45
CA HIS A 10 -33.21 36.17 6.54
C HIS A 10 -31.92 35.62 7.15
N GLN A 11 -31.19 36.41 7.93
CA GLN A 11 -30.00 35.95 8.64
C GLN A 11 -30.31 34.92 9.74
N GLN A 12 -31.38 35.10 10.51
CA GLN A 12 -31.78 34.18 11.58
C GLN A 12 -32.26 32.81 11.06
N LEU A 13 -32.85 32.76 9.87
CA LEU A 13 -33.29 31.51 9.23
C LEU A 13 -32.12 30.74 8.58
N GLN A 14 -31.06 31.42 8.24
CA GLN A 14 -29.88 30.78 7.63
C GLN A 14 -28.89 30.16 8.66
N GLU A 15 -28.85 30.68 9.90
CA GLU A 15 -27.95 30.16 10.94
C GLU A 15 -28.17 28.69 11.32
N PRO A 16 -29.40 28.20 11.56
CA PRO A 16 -29.61 26.80 11.93
C PRO A 16 -29.28 25.84 10.77
N VAL A 17 -29.53 26.23 9.53
CA VAL A 17 -29.17 25.46 8.34
C VAL A 17 -27.65 25.40 8.18
N ARG A 18 -26.98 26.51 8.44
CA ARG A 18 -25.51 26.61 8.39
C ARG A 18 -24.83 25.74 9.46
N ARG A 19 -25.31 25.81 10.72
CA ARG A 19 -24.81 24.98 11.83
C ARG A 19 -25.00 23.49 11.57
N LYS A 20 -26.14 23.12 10.98
CA LYS A 20 -26.41 21.74 10.60
C LYS A 20 -25.47 21.26 9.50
N ALA A 21 -25.19 22.05 8.49
CA ALA A 21 -24.22 21.75 7.45
C ALA A 21 -22.80 21.65 8.00
N GLU A 22 -22.38 22.57 8.86
CA GLU A 22 -21.09 22.52 9.55
C GLU A 22 -20.93 21.22 10.34
N SER A 23 -21.91 20.86 11.19
CA SER A 23 -21.88 19.62 11.99
C SER A 23 -21.78 18.37 11.12
N GLU A 24 -22.48 18.34 9.99
CA GLU A 24 -22.44 17.22 9.04
C GLU A 24 -21.05 17.07 8.42
N TYR A 25 -20.43 18.17 7.96
CA TYR A 25 -19.09 18.08 7.36
C TYR A 25 -17.98 17.85 8.38
N TYR A 26 -18.12 18.29 9.63
CA TYR A 26 -17.22 17.92 10.72
C TYR A 26 -17.21 16.40 10.95
N SER A 27 -18.38 15.75 10.86
CA SER A 27 -18.46 14.28 10.99
C SER A 27 -17.88 13.52 9.81
N MET A 28 -17.70 14.20 8.68
CA MET A 28 -17.08 13.64 7.45
C MET A 28 -15.60 14.01 7.31
N GLU A 29 -15.03 14.71 8.30
CA GLU A 29 -13.58 14.99 8.31
C GLU A 29 -12.79 13.67 8.31
N LYS A 30 -11.75 13.60 7.50
CA LYS A 30 -10.95 12.38 7.25
C LYS A 30 -11.71 11.28 6.50
N ASP A 31 -12.77 11.62 5.81
CA ASP A 31 -13.48 10.70 4.93
C ASP A 31 -13.49 11.18 3.47
N VAL A 32 -13.89 10.32 2.55
CA VAL A 32 -14.00 10.61 1.12
C VAL A 32 -15.43 10.98 0.75
N VAL A 33 -15.56 12.10 0.07
CA VAL A 33 -16.84 12.58 -0.45
C VAL A 33 -16.79 12.78 -1.95
N THR A 34 -17.94 12.65 -2.60
CA THR A 34 -18.08 12.99 -4.01
C THR A 34 -18.50 14.47 -4.12
N GLY A 35 -17.71 15.25 -4.84
CA GLY A 35 -18.00 16.63 -5.15
C GLY A 35 -18.13 16.89 -6.63
N ILE A 36 -18.71 18.04 -6.98
CA ILE A 36 -18.86 18.52 -8.35
C ILE A 36 -17.92 19.69 -8.56
N VAL A 37 -17.03 19.58 -9.53
CA VAL A 37 -16.13 20.69 -9.90
C VAL A 37 -16.96 21.85 -10.41
N GLN A 38 -16.81 23.01 -9.77
CA GLN A 38 -17.51 24.23 -10.18
C GLN A 38 -16.66 25.08 -11.13
N ARG A 39 -15.51 25.54 -10.64
CA ARG A 39 -14.62 26.47 -11.35
C ARG A 39 -13.21 26.49 -10.77
N TYR A 40 -12.31 26.97 -11.56
CA TYR A 40 -10.99 27.35 -11.09
C TYR A 40 -11.00 28.76 -10.51
N VAL A 41 -10.39 28.94 -9.35
CA VAL A 41 -10.21 30.23 -8.68
C VAL A 41 -8.70 30.44 -8.49
N GLY A 42 -8.08 31.11 -9.46
CA GLY A 42 -6.64 31.15 -9.58
C GLY A 42 -6.09 29.73 -9.84
N LYS A 43 -5.22 29.25 -8.97
CA LYS A 43 -4.67 27.90 -9.02
C LYS A 43 -5.47 26.86 -8.22
N ASN A 44 -6.46 27.30 -7.46
CA ASN A 44 -7.31 26.42 -6.66
C ASN A 44 -8.57 26.02 -7.42
N ILE A 45 -9.19 24.93 -7.02
CA ILE A 45 -10.45 24.45 -7.61
C ILE A 45 -11.53 24.52 -6.55
N SER A 46 -12.67 25.13 -6.90
CA SER A 46 -13.89 25.14 -6.08
C SER A 46 -14.71 23.90 -6.43
N ILE A 47 -15.07 23.13 -5.40
CA ILE A 47 -15.82 21.88 -5.51
C ILE A 47 -17.10 22.00 -4.68
N ASN A 48 -18.24 21.77 -5.30
CA ASN A 48 -19.52 21.75 -4.60
C ASN A 48 -19.77 20.37 -3.97
N LEU A 49 -20.01 20.35 -2.67
CA LEU A 49 -20.33 19.14 -1.91
C LEU A 49 -21.85 19.01 -1.62
N GLY A 50 -22.67 19.84 -2.26
CA GLY A 50 -24.12 19.90 -2.08
C GLY A 50 -24.54 21.02 -1.14
N LYS A 51 -24.22 20.96 0.15
CA LYS A 51 -24.60 21.97 1.15
C LYS A 51 -23.53 23.04 1.40
N ALA A 52 -22.31 22.80 0.97
CA ALA A 52 -21.17 23.72 1.09
C ALA A 52 -20.17 23.51 -0.04
N ASP A 53 -19.34 24.52 -0.24
CA ASP A 53 -18.25 24.46 -1.22
C ASP A 53 -16.92 24.12 -0.51
N ALA A 54 -16.16 23.23 -1.14
CA ALA A 54 -14.82 22.87 -0.71
C ALA A 54 -13.75 23.50 -1.61
N ILE A 55 -12.55 23.61 -1.09
CA ILE A 55 -11.40 24.16 -1.79
C ILE A 55 -10.35 23.07 -1.94
N LEU A 56 -10.01 22.75 -3.18
CA LEU A 56 -8.88 21.93 -3.55
C LEU A 56 -7.73 22.86 -3.93
N THR A 57 -6.78 23.04 -3.02
CA THR A 57 -5.65 23.94 -3.24
C THR A 57 -4.65 23.35 -4.22
N GLU A 58 -3.81 24.20 -4.84
CA GLU A 58 -2.78 23.78 -5.79
C GLU A 58 -1.90 22.63 -5.24
N ASN A 59 -1.50 22.68 -3.97
CA ASN A 59 -0.65 21.68 -3.34
C ASN A 59 -1.35 20.33 -3.12
N GLU A 60 -2.68 20.33 -3.07
CA GLU A 60 -3.51 19.14 -2.88
C GLU A 60 -4.04 18.58 -4.20
N GLN A 61 -3.68 19.19 -5.32
CA GLN A 61 -3.99 18.69 -6.66
C GLN A 61 -2.90 17.76 -7.13
N VAL A 62 -3.30 16.71 -7.83
CA VAL A 62 -2.38 15.79 -8.49
C VAL A 62 -1.88 16.43 -9.79
N LYS A 63 -0.57 16.44 -9.97
CA LYS A 63 0.03 16.97 -11.19
C LYS A 63 -0.44 16.18 -12.42
N GLY A 64 -1.01 16.88 -13.39
CA GLY A 64 -1.52 16.27 -14.62
C GLY A 64 -3.01 15.94 -14.58
N GLU A 65 -3.68 15.99 -13.43
CA GLU A 65 -5.15 15.93 -13.38
C GLU A 65 -5.74 17.25 -13.84
N VAL A 66 -6.62 17.19 -14.84
CA VAL A 66 -7.39 18.34 -15.33
C VAL A 66 -8.87 18.00 -15.22
N PHE A 67 -9.61 18.84 -14.53
CA PHE A 67 -11.04 18.66 -14.32
C PHE A 67 -11.86 19.67 -15.11
N LYS A 68 -12.96 19.19 -15.67
CA LYS A 68 -13.93 20.06 -16.34
C LYS A 68 -15.00 20.56 -15.35
N PRO A 69 -15.55 21.76 -15.51
CA PRO A 69 -16.74 22.16 -14.78
C PRO A 69 -17.84 21.11 -14.91
N THR A 70 -18.60 20.90 -13.84
CA THR A 70 -19.68 19.90 -13.69
C THR A 70 -19.21 18.44 -13.55
N GLU A 71 -17.93 18.19 -13.60
CA GLU A 71 -17.37 16.85 -13.42
C GLU A 71 -17.47 16.40 -11.96
N ARG A 72 -17.81 15.12 -11.76
CA ARG A 72 -17.85 14.49 -10.43
C ARG A 72 -16.50 13.88 -10.12
N ILE A 73 -15.98 14.20 -8.95
CA ILE A 73 -14.71 13.65 -8.45
C ILE A 73 -14.84 13.26 -6.99
N LYS A 74 -14.10 12.26 -6.57
CA LYS A 74 -13.95 11.89 -5.16
C LYS A 74 -12.77 12.64 -4.57
N VAL A 75 -12.97 13.23 -3.41
CA VAL A 75 -11.96 14.01 -2.67
C VAL A 75 -11.95 13.62 -1.21
N TYR A 76 -10.78 13.67 -0.60
CA TYR A 76 -10.59 13.42 0.82
C TYR A 76 -10.70 14.72 1.59
N ILE A 77 -11.52 14.77 2.65
CA ILE A 77 -11.67 15.96 3.50
C ILE A 77 -10.51 16.00 4.49
N LEU A 78 -9.64 17.00 4.31
CA LEU A 78 -8.50 17.23 5.21
C LEU A 78 -8.94 17.89 6.51
N GLU A 79 -9.74 18.95 6.40
CA GLU A 79 -10.08 19.81 7.50
C GLU A 79 -11.37 20.58 7.20
N VAL A 80 -12.17 20.80 8.24
CA VAL A 80 -13.35 21.63 8.21
C VAL A 80 -13.20 22.75 9.23
N LYS A 81 -13.20 24.02 8.79
CA LYS A 81 -13.10 25.19 9.66
C LYS A 81 -14.40 25.99 9.63
N SER A 82 -14.90 26.34 10.81
CA SER A 82 -16.00 27.31 10.91
C SER A 82 -15.48 28.72 10.65
N THR A 83 -16.16 29.44 9.77
CA THR A 83 -15.87 30.85 9.50
C THR A 83 -17.15 31.68 9.54
N PRO A 84 -17.06 33.01 9.75
CA PRO A 84 -18.26 33.89 9.72
C PRO A 84 -19.08 33.81 8.42
N LYS A 85 -18.46 33.34 7.34
CA LYS A 85 -19.11 33.19 6.02
C LYS A 85 -19.62 31.77 5.75
N GLY A 86 -19.46 30.82 6.71
CA GLY A 86 -19.84 29.42 6.58
C GLY A 86 -18.65 28.48 6.74
N PRO A 87 -18.85 27.17 6.63
CA PRO A 87 -17.78 26.19 6.74
C PRO A 87 -16.77 26.35 5.58
N LYS A 88 -15.49 26.40 5.93
CA LYS A 88 -14.40 26.31 4.98
C LYS A 88 -13.87 24.88 4.98
N ILE A 89 -14.11 24.16 3.90
CA ILE A 89 -13.76 22.75 3.76
C ILE A 89 -12.53 22.65 2.86
N MET A 90 -11.47 22.07 3.39
CA MET A 90 -10.25 21.80 2.63
C MET A 90 -10.21 20.34 2.22
N VAL A 91 -9.98 20.08 0.95
CA VAL A 91 -9.96 18.73 0.39
C VAL A 91 -8.68 18.43 -0.35
N SER A 92 -8.36 17.14 -0.49
CA SER A 92 -7.15 16.65 -1.13
C SER A 92 -7.43 15.54 -2.14
N ARG A 93 -6.63 15.53 -3.20
CA ARG A 93 -6.50 14.43 -4.15
C ARG A 93 -5.14 13.71 -4.02
N THR A 94 -4.19 14.29 -3.29
CA THR A 94 -2.83 13.75 -3.10
C THR A 94 -2.68 12.89 -1.86
N HIS A 95 -3.58 13.00 -0.89
CA HIS A 95 -3.47 12.33 0.39
C HIS A 95 -3.56 10.80 0.25
N PRO A 96 -2.67 10.00 0.90
CA PRO A 96 -2.70 8.53 0.81
C PRO A 96 -4.03 7.92 1.30
N GLU A 97 -4.65 8.48 2.32
CA GLU A 97 -5.93 8.02 2.85
C GLU A 97 -7.06 8.06 1.81
N LEU A 98 -6.97 8.90 0.76
CA LEU A 98 -7.92 8.86 -0.36
C LEU A 98 -7.96 7.45 -0.97
N VAL A 99 -6.80 6.86 -1.23
CA VAL A 99 -6.71 5.51 -1.83
C VAL A 99 -7.27 4.47 -0.87
N LYS A 100 -6.92 4.54 0.42
CA LYS A 100 -7.44 3.62 1.44
C LYS A 100 -8.97 3.66 1.50
N ARG A 101 -9.56 4.85 1.55
CA ARG A 101 -11.03 5.02 1.56
C ARG A 101 -11.69 4.55 0.28
N LEU A 102 -11.02 4.68 -0.88
CA LEU A 102 -11.52 4.12 -2.14
C LEU A 102 -11.58 2.60 -2.10
N PHE A 103 -10.57 1.94 -1.48
CA PHE A 103 -10.62 0.50 -1.27
C PHE A 103 -11.74 0.09 -0.30
N GLU A 104 -11.93 0.80 0.80
CA GLU A 104 -13.03 0.55 1.74
C GLU A 104 -14.41 0.68 1.07
N ALA A 105 -14.55 1.58 0.11
CA ALA A 105 -15.79 1.76 -0.63
C ALA A 105 -16.05 0.70 -1.70
N GLU A 106 -14.98 0.18 -2.34
CA GLU A 106 -15.07 -0.75 -3.48
C GLU A 106 -14.97 -2.22 -3.04
N VAL A 107 -14.25 -2.52 -1.96
CA VAL A 107 -13.95 -3.87 -1.49
C VAL A 107 -14.69 -4.15 -0.18
N THR A 108 -15.69 -5.01 -0.23
CA THR A 108 -16.54 -5.34 0.93
C THR A 108 -15.72 -5.94 2.07
N GLU A 109 -14.76 -6.81 1.73
CA GLU A 109 -13.88 -7.48 2.70
C GLU A 109 -13.01 -6.47 3.47
N VAL A 110 -12.62 -5.36 2.84
CA VAL A 110 -11.90 -4.25 3.50
C VAL A 110 -12.85 -3.44 4.38
N LYS A 111 -14.05 -3.15 3.89
CA LYS A 111 -15.08 -2.43 4.64
C LYS A 111 -15.50 -3.17 5.91
N ASP A 112 -15.63 -4.48 5.82
CA ASP A 112 -16.06 -5.35 6.92
C ASP A 112 -14.91 -5.71 7.88
N GLY A 113 -13.67 -5.26 7.58
CA GLY A 113 -12.49 -5.49 8.43
C GLY A 113 -11.91 -6.91 8.34
N ILE A 114 -12.37 -7.73 7.39
CA ILE A 114 -11.79 -9.06 7.10
C ILE A 114 -10.40 -8.88 6.51
N VAL A 115 -10.26 -7.97 5.54
CA VAL A 115 -9.00 -7.56 4.95
C VAL A 115 -8.61 -6.18 5.48
N GLU A 116 -7.39 -6.06 5.98
CA GLU A 116 -6.84 -4.80 6.49
C GLU A 116 -5.76 -4.27 5.56
N ILE A 117 -5.79 -2.96 5.30
CA ILE A 117 -4.67 -2.25 4.68
C ILE A 117 -3.71 -1.84 5.80
N LYS A 118 -2.61 -2.57 5.96
CA LYS A 118 -1.62 -2.36 7.01
C LYS A 118 -0.72 -1.15 6.77
N SER A 119 -0.34 -0.92 5.52
CA SER A 119 0.48 0.22 5.13
C SER A 119 0.20 0.66 3.70
N ILE A 120 0.52 1.92 3.43
CA ILE A 120 0.35 2.54 2.12
C ILE A 120 1.50 3.49 1.84
N ALA A 121 2.03 3.43 0.64
CA ALA A 121 3.01 4.39 0.12
C ALA A 121 2.53 4.89 -1.24
N ARG A 122 2.40 6.21 -1.39
CA ARG A 122 1.81 6.85 -2.56
C ARG A 122 2.71 7.93 -3.14
N GLU A 123 2.84 7.91 -4.45
CA GLU A 123 3.27 9.01 -5.28
C GLU A 123 2.08 9.39 -6.18
N ALA A 124 1.34 10.38 -5.72
CA ALA A 124 0.07 10.78 -6.31
C ALA A 124 0.19 11.07 -7.80
N GLY A 125 -0.72 10.50 -8.59
CA GLY A 125 -0.73 10.61 -10.05
C GLY A 125 0.25 9.70 -10.78
N SER A 126 1.09 8.95 -10.07
CA SER A 126 2.06 8.02 -10.66
C SER A 126 1.82 6.58 -10.19
N ARG A 127 2.12 6.28 -8.94
CA ARG A 127 2.02 4.91 -8.42
C ARG A 127 1.76 4.88 -6.92
N THR A 128 0.97 3.90 -6.50
CA THR A 128 0.71 3.59 -5.09
C THR A 128 1.00 2.11 -4.82
N LYS A 129 1.62 1.83 -3.68
CA LYS A 129 1.74 0.47 -3.15
C LYS A 129 0.94 0.37 -1.87
N ILE A 130 0.18 -0.72 -1.73
CA ILE A 130 -0.54 -1.05 -0.48
C ILE A 130 -0.15 -2.45 -0.01
N ALA A 131 0.04 -2.61 1.28
CA ALA A 131 0.24 -3.89 1.93
C ALA A 131 -1.03 -4.29 2.66
N VAL A 132 -1.59 -5.44 2.28
CA VAL A 132 -2.86 -5.95 2.78
C VAL A 132 -2.66 -7.25 3.56
N TYR A 133 -3.49 -7.45 4.56
CA TYR A 133 -3.49 -8.61 5.43
C TYR A 133 -4.91 -9.11 5.64
N SER A 134 -5.12 -10.42 5.65
CA SER A 134 -6.42 -11.00 5.99
C SER A 134 -6.44 -11.52 7.42
N ASN A 135 -7.48 -11.16 8.16
CA ASN A 135 -7.76 -11.70 9.48
C ASN A 135 -8.44 -13.08 9.39
N ASP A 136 -8.93 -13.46 8.20
CA ASP A 136 -9.53 -14.75 7.90
C ASP A 136 -8.56 -15.56 7.01
N PRO A 137 -8.08 -16.73 7.44
CA PRO A 137 -7.16 -17.56 6.67
C PRO A 137 -7.73 -18.10 5.36
N ASP A 138 -9.06 -18.15 5.23
CA ASP A 138 -9.75 -18.61 4.02
C ASP A 138 -9.91 -17.51 2.95
N VAL A 139 -9.55 -16.27 3.28
CA VAL A 139 -9.66 -15.12 2.38
C VAL A 139 -8.29 -14.66 1.89
N ASP A 140 -8.07 -14.71 0.58
CA ASP A 140 -6.90 -14.11 -0.06
C ASP A 140 -7.05 -12.58 -0.09
N PRO A 141 -6.23 -11.83 0.67
CA PRO A 141 -6.36 -10.38 0.77
C PRO A 141 -6.03 -9.65 -0.53
N VAL A 142 -5.06 -10.15 -1.30
CA VAL A 142 -4.69 -9.56 -2.59
C VAL A 142 -5.79 -9.81 -3.62
N GLY A 143 -6.25 -11.06 -3.72
CA GLY A 143 -7.34 -11.43 -4.64
C GLY A 143 -8.63 -10.67 -4.35
N ALA A 144 -8.98 -10.45 -3.08
CA ALA A 144 -10.14 -9.66 -2.68
C ALA A 144 -10.05 -8.20 -3.15
N CYS A 145 -8.88 -7.58 -2.99
CA CYS A 145 -8.64 -6.20 -3.41
C CYS A 145 -8.56 -6.03 -4.94
N VAL A 146 -7.99 -7.00 -5.64
CA VAL A 146 -7.89 -6.99 -7.12
C VAL A 146 -9.26 -7.21 -7.75
N GLY A 147 -10.00 -8.18 -7.22
CA GLY A 147 -11.30 -8.59 -7.76
C GLY A 147 -11.18 -9.41 -9.04
N MET A 148 -12.31 -9.94 -9.50
CA MET A 148 -12.37 -10.75 -10.72
C MET A 148 -11.87 -9.95 -11.93
N ASN A 149 -10.86 -10.47 -12.63
CA ASN A 149 -10.23 -9.81 -13.79
C ASN A 149 -9.73 -8.38 -13.49
N GLY A 150 -9.41 -8.08 -12.24
CA GLY A 150 -8.96 -6.75 -11.83
C GLY A 150 -10.06 -5.70 -11.74
N ALA A 151 -11.34 -6.08 -11.74
CA ALA A 151 -12.45 -5.15 -11.81
C ALA A 151 -12.43 -4.11 -10.67
N ARG A 152 -12.18 -4.55 -9.44
CA ARG A 152 -12.16 -3.65 -8.26
C ARG A 152 -10.99 -2.67 -8.30
N VAL A 153 -9.77 -3.18 -8.48
CA VAL A 153 -8.58 -2.30 -8.55
C VAL A 153 -8.65 -1.35 -9.74
N ASN A 154 -9.17 -1.80 -10.91
CA ASN A 154 -9.30 -0.96 -12.08
C ASN A 154 -10.34 0.15 -11.91
N ALA A 155 -11.40 -0.07 -11.14
CA ALA A 155 -12.34 0.99 -10.78
C ALA A 155 -11.66 2.11 -9.99
N ILE A 156 -10.79 1.75 -9.02
CA ILE A 156 -10.01 2.71 -8.24
C ILE A 156 -8.96 3.41 -9.11
N VAL A 157 -8.25 2.68 -9.97
CA VAL A 157 -7.28 3.24 -10.92
C VAL A 157 -7.96 4.27 -11.84
N SER A 158 -9.18 3.98 -12.31
CA SER A 158 -9.96 4.90 -13.14
C SER A 158 -10.36 6.18 -12.38
N GLU A 159 -10.77 6.07 -11.13
CA GLU A 159 -11.07 7.23 -10.28
C GLU A 159 -9.82 8.10 -10.06
N LEU A 160 -8.64 7.48 -9.93
CA LEU A 160 -7.35 8.14 -9.76
C LEU A 160 -6.67 8.52 -11.09
N ARG A 161 -7.41 8.53 -12.19
CA ARG A 161 -6.94 8.96 -13.51
C ARG A 161 -5.73 8.20 -14.06
N GLY A 162 -5.67 6.90 -13.78
CA GLY A 162 -4.61 6.03 -14.29
C GLY A 162 -3.40 5.87 -13.37
N GLU A 163 -3.48 6.34 -12.11
CA GLU A 163 -2.46 6.04 -11.10
C GLU A 163 -2.36 4.53 -10.89
N LYS A 164 -1.15 3.98 -11.06
CA LYS A 164 -0.92 2.54 -10.92
C LYS A 164 -0.98 2.12 -9.46
N ILE A 165 -1.60 0.97 -9.19
CA ILE A 165 -1.73 0.44 -7.83
C ILE A 165 -1.11 -0.96 -7.78
N ASP A 166 -0.13 -1.14 -6.90
CA ASP A 166 0.45 -2.43 -6.56
C ASP A 166 -0.11 -2.89 -5.22
N ILE A 167 -0.68 -4.07 -5.18
CA ILE A 167 -1.24 -4.68 -3.98
C ILE A 167 -0.35 -5.86 -3.61
N ILE A 168 0.19 -5.83 -2.39
CA ILE A 168 1.09 -6.86 -1.88
C ILE A 168 0.57 -7.46 -0.58
N ASN A 169 0.96 -8.70 -0.29
CA ASN A 169 0.72 -9.30 1.01
C ASN A 169 1.61 -8.65 2.08
N TRP A 170 0.98 -8.20 3.15
CA TRP A 170 1.70 -7.81 4.35
C TRP A 170 2.22 -9.04 5.09
N ASN A 171 3.39 -8.95 5.68
CA ASN A 171 3.98 -10.02 6.49
C ASN A 171 4.62 -9.42 7.74
N GLU A 172 4.53 -10.12 8.86
CA GLU A 172 5.15 -9.71 10.11
C GLU A 172 6.69 -9.79 10.04
N ASN A 173 7.20 -10.76 9.27
CA ASN A 173 8.63 -10.87 8.99
C ASN A 173 9.06 -9.74 8.04
N PRO A 174 9.98 -8.84 8.49
CA PRO A 174 10.42 -7.72 7.67
C PRO A 174 11.05 -8.12 6.34
N ALA A 175 11.80 -9.22 6.30
CA ALA A 175 12.44 -9.69 5.07
C ALA A 175 11.39 -10.09 4.02
N MET A 176 10.37 -10.83 4.41
CA MET A 176 9.25 -11.21 3.55
C MET A 176 8.45 -10.00 3.09
N LEU A 177 8.21 -9.04 3.99
CA LEU A 177 7.50 -7.81 3.64
C LEU A 177 8.27 -6.97 2.62
N ILE A 178 9.59 -6.87 2.75
CA ILE A 178 10.46 -6.13 1.82
C ILE A 178 10.50 -6.83 0.47
N GLU A 179 10.62 -8.16 0.45
CA GLU A 179 10.55 -8.96 -0.77
C GLU A 179 9.24 -8.70 -1.52
N ASN A 180 8.10 -8.79 -0.84
CA ASN A 180 6.79 -8.50 -1.40
C ASN A 180 6.67 -7.05 -1.88
N ALA A 181 7.23 -6.10 -1.13
CA ALA A 181 7.18 -4.67 -1.47
C ALA A 181 7.96 -4.32 -2.74
N LEU A 182 8.98 -5.09 -3.08
CA LEU A 182 9.77 -4.89 -4.31
C LEU A 182 9.11 -5.47 -5.55
N SER A 183 7.97 -6.19 -5.40
CA SER A 183 7.16 -6.64 -6.53
C SER A 183 6.96 -5.49 -7.56
N PRO A 184 7.04 -5.78 -8.87
CA PRO A 184 7.10 -7.09 -9.53
C PRO A 184 8.52 -7.68 -9.69
N ALA A 185 9.57 -7.05 -9.15
CA ALA A 185 10.92 -7.59 -9.21
C ALA A 185 11.05 -8.86 -8.37
N LYS A 186 11.78 -9.83 -8.91
CA LYS A 186 12.15 -11.04 -8.17
C LYS A 186 13.40 -10.77 -7.33
N VAL A 187 13.38 -11.24 -6.10
CA VAL A 187 14.46 -11.08 -5.13
C VAL A 187 15.12 -12.44 -4.88
N ILE A 188 16.45 -12.46 -4.73
CA ILE A 188 17.21 -13.65 -4.36
C ILE A 188 17.24 -13.77 -2.84
N SER A 189 17.66 -12.70 -2.15
CA SER A 189 17.78 -12.68 -0.70
C SER A 189 17.49 -11.30 -0.11
N VAL A 190 16.99 -11.30 1.12
CA VAL A 190 16.76 -10.09 1.92
C VAL A 190 17.32 -10.31 3.31
N ILE A 191 18.22 -9.44 3.73
CA ILE A 191 18.70 -9.38 5.11
C ILE A 191 18.16 -8.08 5.70
N ALA A 192 17.27 -8.20 6.67
CA ALA A 192 16.64 -7.06 7.32
C ALA A 192 17.08 -6.95 8.78
N ASP A 193 17.59 -5.78 9.16
CA ASP A 193 17.87 -5.42 10.54
C ASP A 193 16.68 -4.63 11.10
N GLY A 194 15.98 -5.25 12.05
CA GLY A 194 14.79 -4.67 12.68
C GLY A 194 15.10 -3.52 13.64
N GLU A 195 16.29 -3.47 14.22
CA GLU A 195 16.73 -2.42 15.16
C GLU A 195 17.14 -1.15 14.41
N GLU A 196 17.99 -1.29 13.39
CA GLU A 196 18.43 -0.17 12.55
C GLU A 196 17.42 0.26 11.49
N LYS A 197 16.37 -0.53 11.29
CA LYS A 197 15.42 -0.33 10.18
C LYS A 197 16.10 -0.23 8.82
N SER A 198 17.10 -1.07 8.61
CA SER A 198 17.85 -1.19 7.37
C SER A 198 17.69 -2.59 6.76
N ALA A 199 17.81 -2.69 5.45
CA ALA A 199 17.76 -3.96 4.76
C ALA A 199 18.69 -3.96 3.55
N LYS A 200 19.37 -5.09 3.35
CA LYS A 200 20.15 -5.39 2.15
C LYS A 200 19.37 -6.38 1.31
N VAL A 201 19.24 -6.08 0.04
CA VAL A 201 18.48 -6.90 -0.92
C VAL A 201 19.35 -7.24 -2.09
N VAL A 202 19.40 -8.52 -2.44
CA VAL A 202 20.09 -9.01 -3.63
C VAL A 202 19.07 -9.48 -4.65
N VAL A 203 19.23 -9.01 -5.87
CA VAL A 203 18.37 -9.36 -7.00
C VAL A 203 19.22 -9.90 -8.16
N PRO A 204 18.65 -10.73 -9.05
CA PRO A 204 19.34 -11.11 -10.30
C PRO A 204 19.73 -9.86 -11.09
N ASP A 205 20.86 -9.90 -11.80
CA ASP A 205 21.37 -8.73 -12.54
C ASP A 205 20.32 -8.14 -13.49
N TYR A 206 19.56 -8.99 -14.19
CA TYR A 206 18.50 -8.55 -15.12
C TYR A 206 17.26 -7.96 -14.41
N GLN A 207 17.13 -8.13 -13.09
CA GLN A 207 16.02 -7.57 -12.29
C GLN A 207 16.38 -6.25 -11.61
N LEU A 208 17.65 -5.86 -11.57
CA LEU A 208 18.11 -4.68 -10.83
C LEU A 208 17.36 -3.40 -11.24
N SER A 209 17.24 -3.15 -12.56
CA SER A 209 16.52 -1.98 -13.07
C SER A 209 15.04 -2.00 -12.70
N LEU A 210 14.40 -3.17 -12.65
CA LEU A 210 13.01 -3.33 -12.27
C LEU A 210 12.82 -3.13 -10.75
N ALA A 211 13.74 -3.67 -9.94
CA ALA A 211 13.71 -3.52 -8.48
C ALA A 211 13.86 -2.06 -8.06
N ILE A 212 14.77 -1.32 -8.69
CA ILE A 212 14.96 0.11 -8.45
C ILE A 212 13.77 0.90 -9.03
N GLY A 213 13.33 0.56 -10.25
CA GLY A 213 12.29 1.25 -10.98
C GLY A 213 12.77 2.55 -11.62
N LYS A 214 11.90 3.15 -12.45
CA LYS A 214 12.19 4.45 -13.09
C LYS A 214 12.41 5.52 -12.00
N GLU A 215 13.54 6.22 -12.08
CA GLU A 215 13.93 7.25 -11.12
C GLU A 215 13.93 6.78 -9.65
N GLY A 216 14.13 5.48 -9.42
CA GLY A 216 14.11 4.88 -8.08
C GLY A 216 12.71 4.75 -7.44
N GLN A 217 11.66 4.86 -8.23
CA GLN A 217 10.27 4.88 -7.72
C GLN A 217 9.89 3.60 -6.99
N ASN A 218 10.22 2.41 -7.55
CA ASN A 218 9.85 1.15 -6.92
C ASN A 218 10.55 0.96 -5.58
N ALA A 219 11.87 1.19 -5.52
CA ALA A 219 12.65 1.13 -4.28
C ALA A 219 12.18 2.15 -3.24
N ARG A 220 11.90 3.39 -3.65
CA ARG A 220 11.43 4.45 -2.77
C ARG A 220 10.05 4.17 -2.19
N LEU A 221 9.11 3.66 -2.99
CA LEU A 221 7.79 3.25 -2.51
C LEU A 221 7.88 2.05 -1.58
N ALA A 222 8.72 1.05 -1.89
CA ALA A 222 8.96 -0.09 -1.01
C ALA A 222 9.55 0.33 0.34
N ALA A 223 10.53 1.24 0.34
CA ALA A 223 11.12 1.78 1.56
C ALA A 223 10.08 2.51 2.43
N ARG A 224 9.23 3.35 1.84
CA ARG A 224 8.14 4.04 2.55
C ARG A 224 7.07 3.09 3.08
N LEU A 225 6.72 2.07 2.30
CA LEU A 225 5.70 1.08 2.65
C LEU A 225 6.11 0.24 3.85
N THR A 226 7.36 -0.18 3.88
CA THR A 226 7.93 -1.08 4.91
C THR A 226 8.51 -0.34 6.11
N GLY A 227 8.87 0.94 5.93
CA GLY A 227 9.58 1.72 6.95
C GLY A 227 11.06 1.37 7.09
N PHE A 228 11.64 0.66 6.12
CA PHE A 228 13.05 0.27 6.09
C PHE A 228 13.83 1.08 5.07
N LYS A 229 15.10 1.35 5.37
CA LYS A 229 16.06 1.82 4.39
C LYS A 229 16.55 0.61 3.60
N ILE A 230 16.24 0.55 2.31
CA ILE A 230 16.51 -0.62 1.47
C ILE A 230 17.72 -0.31 0.57
N ASP A 231 18.76 -1.12 0.67
CA ASP A 231 19.92 -1.14 -0.23
C ASP A 231 19.77 -2.32 -1.19
N ILE A 232 19.69 -2.02 -2.49
CA ILE A 232 19.45 -3.04 -3.53
C ILE A 232 20.72 -3.20 -4.36
N LYS A 233 21.23 -4.42 -4.40
CA LYS A 233 22.39 -4.79 -5.21
C LYS A 233 22.03 -5.92 -6.18
N SER A 234 22.71 -5.95 -7.33
CA SER A 234 22.64 -7.12 -8.19
C SER A 234 23.52 -8.24 -7.63
N GLU A 235 23.28 -9.45 -8.08
CA GLU A 235 24.06 -10.63 -7.71
C GLU A 235 25.56 -10.40 -7.97
N THR A 236 25.91 -9.86 -9.14
CA THR A 236 27.30 -9.52 -9.48
C THR A 236 27.89 -8.48 -8.52
N GLN A 237 27.15 -7.41 -8.21
CA GLN A 237 27.60 -6.38 -7.27
C GLN A 237 27.76 -6.91 -5.84
N ALA A 238 26.87 -7.80 -5.40
CA ALA A 238 26.95 -8.43 -4.09
C ALA A 238 28.17 -9.34 -3.96
N ARG A 239 28.50 -10.12 -5.00
CA ARG A 239 29.73 -10.93 -5.06
C ARG A 239 31.00 -10.09 -5.05
N GLU A 240 31.06 -9.00 -5.82
CA GLU A 240 32.20 -8.09 -5.86
C GLU A 240 32.43 -7.36 -4.53
N SER A 241 31.35 -7.07 -3.77
CA SER A 241 31.44 -6.43 -2.45
C SER A 241 31.76 -7.41 -1.30
N GLY A 242 31.86 -8.73 -1.60
CA GLY A 242 32.11 -9.76 -0.59
C GLY A 242 30.90 -10.08 0.31
N GLU A 243 29.73 -9.53 0.03
CA GLU A 243 28.53 -9.75 0.81
C GLU A 243 27.84 -11.10 0.51
N PHE A 244 28.30 -11.80 -0.52
CA PHE A 244 27.79 -13.13 -0.92
C PHE A 244 28.58 -14.29 -0.27
N MET A 245 29.73 -14.01 0.34
CA MET A 245 30.59 -15.06 0.89
C MET A 245 30.07 -15.70 2.16
N ASP A 246 29.18 -15.02 2.89
CA ASP A 246 28.64 -15.54 4.15
C ASP A 246 27.56 -16.63 3.96
N TYR A 247 27.05 -16.82 2.73
CA TYR A 247 25.99 -17.80 2.46
C TYR A 247 26.51 -19.12 1.85
N GLU A 248 27.62 -19.10 1.12
CA GLU A 248 28.20 -20.33 0.56
C GLU A 248 28.85 -21.19 1.66
N ASN A 249 29.36 -20.59 2.73
CA ASN A 249 29.95 -21.31 3.85
C ASN A 249 28.90 -22.02 4.74
N ASP A 250 27.69 -21.48 4.87
CA ASP A 250 26.65 -22.13 5.67
C ASP A 250 26.03 -23.37 4.97
N TYR A 251 26.13 -23.48 3.64
CA TYR A 251 25.65 -24.66 2.92
C TYR A 251 26.73 -25.74 2.76
N GLU A 252 27.99 -25.38 2.67
CA GLU A 252 29.09 -26.34 2.63
C GLU A 252 29.26 -27.06 3.99
N ASP A 253 29.06 -26.38 5.11
CA ASP A 253 29.10 -26.99 6.44
C ASP A 253 27.95 -27.99 6.66
N TYR A 254 26.77 -27.81 6.01
CA TYR A 254 25.68 -28.78 6.09
C TYR A 254 25.89 -30.01 5.23
N ASP A 255 26.54 -29.90 4.11
CA ASP A 255 26.79 -31.03 3.22
C ASP A 255 27.97 -31.92 3.77
N GLU A 256 28.99 -31.32 4.41
CA GLU A 256 30.06 -32.08 5.07
C GLU A 256 29.56 -32.87 6.31
N GLU A 257 28.62 -32.32 7.09
CA GLU A 257 28.04 -33.00 8.24
C GLU A 257 27.14 -34.21 7.84
N TYR A 258 26.58 -34.19 6.63
CA TYR A 258 25.81 -35.30 6.08
C TYR A 258 26.66 -36.38 5.44
N GLU A 259 27.83 -36.07 4.85
CA GLU A 259 28.74 -37.07 4.25
C GLU A 259 29.51 -37.84 5.32
N GLU A 260 29.96 -37.21 6.43
CA GLU A 260 30.62 -37.94 7.53
C GLU A 260 29.67 -38.87 8.29
N GLY A 261 28.36 -38.57 8.34
CA GLY A 261 27.35 -39.42 8.99
C GLY A 261 27.01 -40.71 8.23
N TYR A 262 27.32 -40.79 6.95
CA TYR A 262 27.05 -42.00 6.13
C TYR A 262 28.24 -42.98 6.06
N GLU A 263 29.47 -42.58 6.33
CA GLU A 263 30.64 -43.49 6.32
C GLU A 263 30.75 -44.31 7.62
N GLU A 264 30.30 -43.83 8.79
CA GLU A 264 30.32 -44.59 10.04
C GLU A 264 29.23 -45.69 10.17
N GLY A 265 28.20 -45.68 9.31
CA GLY A 265 27.06 -46.59 9.37
C GLY A 265 27.24 -47.95 8.61
N TYR A 266 28.29 -48.13 7.80
CA TYR A 266 28.42 -49.33 6.95
C TYR A 266 29.48 -50.36 7.39
N GLU A 267 30.19 -50.13 8.50
CA GLU A 267 31.22 -51.11 8.99
C GLU A 267 30.74 -52.14 9.99
N GLU A 268 29.50 -52.15 10.47
CA GLU A 268 29.05 -53.08 11.52
C GLU A 268 28.09 -54.23 11.09
N GLU A 269 27.74 -54.41 9.80
CA GLU A 269 26.83 -55.50 9.39
C GLU A 269 27.44 -56.60 8.52
N ASN A 270 28.77 -56.86 8.56
CA ASN A 270 29.36 -57.98 7.84
C ASN A 270 30.19 -58.89 8.72
N ALA A 271 29.68 -59.32 9.87
CA ALA A 271 30.27 -60.48 10.61
C ALA A 271 29.16 -61.27 11.30
N GLY A 272 28.66 -62.29 10.64
CA GLY A 272 27.71 -63.23 11.25
C GLY A 272 27.19 -64.29 10.30
N ASP A 273 28.04 -65.26 10.09
CA ASP A 273 27.85 -66.72 9.95
C ASP A 273 26.73 -67.27 9.06
N GLY A 274 27.25 -67.95 8.05
CA GLY A 274 26.52 -68.96 7.30
C GLY A 274 26.21 -70.20 8.12
N GLU A 275 24.99 -70.71 8.03
CA GLU A 275 24.72 -72.15 8.19
C GLU A 275 23.71 -72.60 7.14
N PHE A 276 24.24 -73.47 6.29
CA PHE A 276 23.54 -74.35 5.38
C PHE A 276 22.72 -75.35 6.19
N ILE A 277 21.42 -75.49 5.94
CA ILE A 277 20.72 -76.72 6.16
C ILE A 277 19.86 -77.03 4.94
N ASP A 278 20.27 -78.18 4.38
CA ASP A 278 19.63 -78.95 3.33
C ASP A 278 18.42 -79.70 3.94
N GLY A 279 17.37 -79.96 3.20
CA GLY A 279 16.29 -80.81 3.66
C GLY A 279 14.99 -80.78 2.86
N ASN A 280 14.98 -81.63 1.85
CA ASN A 280 13.89 -82.36 1.23
C ASN A 280 12.58 -82.44 2.03
N GLU A 281 11.43 -82.13 1.49
CA GLU A 281 10.37 -83.00 0.93
C GLU A 281 9.24 -82.10 0.33
#